data_f50a34154ae21f7fa9a25fa25c83b5fe
#
_entry.id   f50a34154ae21f7fa9a25fa25c83b5fe
#
_cell.length_a   1.000
_cell.length_b   1.000
_cell.length_c   1.000
_cell.angle_alpha   90.00
_cell.angle_beta   90.00
_cell.angle_gamma   90.00
#
_symmetry.space_group_name_H-M   'P 1'
#
loop_
_entity.id
_entity.type
_entity.pdbx_description
1 polymer ?
#
loop_
_entity_poly.entity_id
_entity_poly.type
_entity_poly.pdbx_seq_one_letter_code
_entity_poly.pdbx_strand_id
1 'polypeptide(L)'
;MVRWADCSLQSQIEVIRAVSDAAVRQGKIHPIILMVDVGDLREGVFGREQLEEIAGQILGCPGVELVGLGTNVGCYGSILPSVENTRVLVELRDFLNRKYGFHIKTLSGGSPCTLKLLEEGRLPAGINHLRVGEGLLYGEDTTGMRFLEGYHTDAFHFKAQVVELRRK
;
A
#
# COMPACT_ATOMS: atom_id res chain seq x y z
N MET A 1 17.23 -3.83 2.64
CA MET A 1 15.82 -4.22 2.62
C MET A 1 15.66 -5.74 2.68
N VAL A 2 16.04 -6.51 1.68
CA VAL A 2 15.87 -8.00 1.59
C VAL A 2 16.35 -8.78 2.84
N ARG A 3 17.32 -8.25 3.57
CA ARG A 3 17.83 -8.88 4.81
C ARG A 3 16.87 -8.74 6.00
N TRP A 4 16.06 -7.66 6.02
CA TRP A 4 15.37 -7.23 7.23
C TRP A 4 13.83 -7.17 7.08
N ALA A 5 13.33 -7.13 5.84
CA ALA A 5 11.91 -7.09 5.56
C ALA A 5 11.44 -8.44 5.01
N ASP A 6 10.28 -8.89 5.48
CA ASP A 6 9.63 -10.12 4.98
C ASP A 6 8.91 -9.88 3.67
N CYS A 7 8.49 -8.65 3.42
CA CYS A 7 7.81 -8.22 2.20
C CYS A 7 8.07 -6.74 1.95
N SER A 8 8.03 -6.29 0.70
CA SER A 8 8.17 -4.87 0.39
C SER A 8 7.19 -4.38 -0.69
N LEU A 9 6.84 -3.10 -0.58
CA LEU A 9 6.05 -2.39 -1.59
C LEU A 9 6.98 -1.90 -2.68
N GLN A 10 6.60 -2.10 -3.93
CA GLN A 10 7.41 -1.75 -5.10
C GLN A 10 6.53 -1.08 -6.16
N SER A 11 7.13 -0.12 -6.90
CA SER A 11 6.43 0.62 -7.97
C SER A 11 7.21 0.65 -9.29
N GLN A 12 8.51 0.30 -9.26
CA GLN A 12 9.43 0.48 -10.40
C GLN A 12 10.18 -0.80 -10.68
N ILE A 13 10.26 -1.17 -11.95
CA ILE A 13 10.89 -2.42 -12.37
C ILE A 13 12.40 -2.43 -12.10
N GLU A 14 13.08 -1.31 -12.21
CA GLU A 14 14.51 -1.19 -11.91
C GLU A 14 14.81 -1.55 -10.46
N VAL A 15 13.96 -1.08 -9.54
CA VAL A 15 14.06 -1.41 -8.12
C VAL A 15 13.73 -2.89 -7.88
N ILE A 16 12.69 -3.41 -8.54
CA ILE A 16 12.30 -4.83 -8.43
C ILE A 16 13.45 -5.73 -8.90
N ARG A 17 14.12 -5.41 -10.00
CA ARG A 17 15.32 -6.13 -10.47
C ARG A 17 16.45 -6.09 -9.44
N ALA A 18 16.75 -4.93 -8.89
CA ALA A 18 17.78 -4.79 -7.85
C ALA A 18 17.44 -5.58 -6.58
N VAL A 19 16.15 -5.63 -6.20
CA VAL A 19 15.65 -6.47 -5.08
C VAL A 19 15.81 -7.94 -5.42
N SER A 20 15.44 -8.36 -6.62
CA SER A 20 15.61 -9.74 -7.11
C SER A 20 17.07 -10.17 -7.04
N ASP A 21 17.97 -9.37 -7.59
CA ASP A 21 19.42 -9.67 -7.55
C ASP A 21 19.96 -9.77 -6.11
N ALA A 22 19.50 -8.88 -5.23
CA ALA A 22 19.90 -8.91 -3.83
C ALA A 22 19.34 -10.14 -3.10
N ALA A 23 18.14 -10.60 -3.45
CA ALA A 23 17.52 -11.79 -2.89
C ALA A 23 18.26 -13.06 -3.37
N VAL A 24 18.55 -13.15 -4.66
CA VAL A 24 19.34 -14.26 -5.24
C VAL A 24 20.70 -14.38 -4.56
N ARG A 25 21.43 -13.25 -4.39
CA ARG A 25 22.72 -13.27 -3.67
C ARG A 25 22.63 -13.74 -2.21
N GLN A 26 21.45 -13.67 -1.60
CA GLN A 26 21.19 -14.14 -0.23
C GLN A 26 20.52 -15.51 -0.19
N GLY A 27 20.33 -16.19 -1.32
CA GLY A 27 19.66 -17.48 -1.41
C GLY A 27 18.19 -17.42 -0.99
N LYS A 28 17.50 -16.30 -1.26
CA LYS A 28 16.10 -16.05 -0.87
C LYS A 28 15.24 -15.74 -2.08
N ILE A 29 13.94 -15.93 -1.90
CA ILE A 29 12.89 -15.30 -2.71
C ILE A 29 12.24 -14.23 -1.83
N HIS A 30 12.20 -12.98 -2.29
CA HIS A 30 11.65 -11.87 -1.55
C HIS A 30 10.22 -11.54 -2.03
N PRO A 31 9.20 -11.64 -1.17
CA PRO A 31 7.83 -11.27 -1.52
C PRO A 31 7.71 -9.78 -1.81
N ILE A 32 6.99 -9.43 -2.86
CA ILE A 32 6.70 -8.04 -3.20
C ILE A 32 5.21 -7.82 -3.39
N ILE A 33 4.76 -6.61 -3.03
CA ILE A 33 3.45 -6.06 -3.38
C ILE A 33 3.69 -4.96 -4.40
N LEU A 34 3.15 -5.12 -5.60
CA LEU A 34 3.24 -4.11 -6.65
C LEU A 34 2.18 -3.03 -6.38
N MET A 35 2.63 -1.79 -6.28
CA MET A 35 1.74 -0.66 -6.07
C MET A 35 1.08 -0.24 -7.38
N VAL A 36 -0.22 0.01 -7.31
CA VAL A 36 -1.07 0.47 -8.41
C VAL A 36 -1.67 1.82 -8.04
N ASP A 37 -1.49 2.79 -8.90
CA ASP A 37 -2.15 4.08 -8.76
C ASP A 37 -3.58 3.99 -9.31
N VAL A 38 -4.55 4.26 -8.46
CA VAL A 38 -5.97 4.23 -8.81
C VAL A 38 -6.57 5.63 -8.90
N GLY A 39 -5.72 6.65 -9.11
CA GLY A 39 -6.11 8.02 -9.38
C GLY A 39 -5.50 9.09 -8.47
N ASP A 40 -4.76 8.73 -7.42
CA ASP A 40 -4.13 9.70 -6.49
C ASP A 40 -2.88 10.37 -7.09
N LEU A 41 -2.32 9.81 -8.17
CA LEU A 41 -1.14 10.27 -8.92
C LEU A 41 0.10 10.46 -8.02
N ARG A 42 0.23 9.60 -7.02
CA ARG A 42 1.31 9.67 -6.05
C ARG A 42 2.36 8.59 -6.26
N GLU A 43 1.93 7.33 -6.24
CA GLU A 43 2.81 6.17 -6.32
C GLU A 43 2.11 4.99 -6.95
N GLY A 44 2.86 4.16 -7.65
CA GLY A 44 2.34 2.95 -8.25
C GLY A 44 2.30 3.01 -9.77
N VAL A 45 2.00 1.87 -10.33
CA VAL A 45 1.82 1.68 -11.77
C VAL A 45 0.48 2.26 -12.18
N PHE A 46 0.48 3.12 -13.19
CA PHE A 46 -0.74 3.76 -13.66
C PHE A 46 -1.26 3.09 -14.92
N GLY A 47 -2.51 2.62 -14.83
CA GLY A 47 -3.18 1.99 -15.96
C GLY A 47 -2.75 0.55 -16.24
N ARG A 48 -3.56 -0.13 -17.06
CA ARG A 48 -3.43 -1.55 -17.31
C ARG A 48 -2.20 -1.90 -18.16
N GLU A 49 -1.88 -1.08 -19.15
CA GLU A 49 -0.75 -1.33 -20.06
C GLU A 49 0.58 -1.38 -19.30
N GLN A 50 0.83 -0.37 -18.46
CA GLN A 50 2.04 -0.30 -17.65
C GLN A 50 2.09 -1.45 -16.63
N LEU A 51 0.93 -1.81 -16.05
CA LEU A 51 0.84 -2.96 -15.15
C LEU A 51 1.23 -4.26 -15.87
N GLU A 52 0.72 -4.49 -17.08
CA GLU A 52 1.04 -5.66 -17.88
C GLU A 52 2.52 -5.73 -18.23
N GLU A 53 3.10 -4.60 -18.63
CA GLU A 53 4.52 -4.50 -18.94
C GLU A 53 5.39 -4.89 -17.74
N ILE A 54 5.13 -4.28 -16.58
CA ILE A 54 5.90 -4.56 -15.35
C ILE A 54 5.67 -5.99 -14.87
N ALA A 55 4.43 -6.48 -14.90
CA ALA A 55 4.12 -7.86 -14.50
C ALA A 55 4.85 -8.88 -15.40
N GLY A 56 4.88 -8.65 -16.72
CA GLY A 56 5.65 -9.48 -17.66
C GLY A 56 7.15 -9.49 -17.34
N GLN A 57 7.71 -8.35 -16.95
CA GLN A 57 9.13 -8.24 -16.57
C GLN A 57 9.43 -8.90 -15.21
N ILE A 58 8.48 -8.91 -14.28
CA ILE A 58 8.63 -9.59 -12.97
C ILE A 58 8.81 -11.10 -13.14
N LEU A 59 8.21 -11.72 -14.14
CA LEU A 59 8.43 -13.15 -14.44
C LEU A 59 9.90 -13.49 -14.71
N GLY A 60 10.68 -12.54 -15.20
CA GLY A 60 12.13 -12.67 -15.39
C GLY A 60 12.98 -12.37 -14.15
N CYS A 61 12.37 -12.14 -12.99
CA CYS A 61 13.05 -11.77 -11.74
C CYS A 61 13.02 -12.92 -10.73
N PRO A 62 14.00 -13.87 -10.77
CA PRO A 62 13.92 -15.12 -9.99
C PRO A 62 14.04 -14.94 -8.48
N GLY A 63 14.52 -13.79 -8.02
CA GLY A 63 14.68 -13.48 -6.59
C GLY A 63 13.45 -12.83 -5.96
N VAL A 64 12.37 -12.61 -6.68
CA VAL A 64 11.14 -12.02 -6.13
C VAL A 64 9.91 -12.86 -6.45
N GLU A 65 8.91 -12.76 -5.59
CA GLU A 65 7.58 -13.32 -5.78
C GLU A 65 6.55 -12.20 -5.69
N LEU A 66 5.72 -12.04 -6.73
CA LEU A 66 4.60 -11.09 -6.71
C LEU A 66 3.44 -11.69 -5.91
N VAL A 67 3.38 -11.37 -4.61
CA VAL A 67 2.37 -11.90 -3.68
C VAL A 67 1.15 -11.00 -3.55
N GLY A 68 1.24 -9.73 -3.97
CA GLY A 68 0.16 -8.77 -3.77
C GLY A 68 0.14 -7.62 -4.75
N LEU A 69 -1.03 -6.97 -4.81
CA LEU A 69 -1.20 -5.62 -5.35
C LEU A 69 -1.57 -4.68 -4.21
N GLY A 70 -1.16 -3.43 -4.31
CA GLY A 70 -1.50 -2.43 -3.32
C GLY A 70 -1.83 -1.08 -3.96
N THR A 71 -2.58 -0.27 -3.25
CA THR A 71 -2.80 1.14 -3.62
C THR A 71 -2.69 2.03 -2.39
N ASN A 72 -2.63 3.32 -2.62
CA ASN A 72 -2.75 4.32 -1.57
C ASN A 72 -3.49 5.53 -2.11
N VAL A 73 -4.55 5.91 -1.45
CA VAL A 73 -5.39 7.07 -1.78
C VAL A 73 -5.76 7.81 -0.49
N GLY A 74 -6.12 9.08 -0.63
CA GLY A 74 -6.54 9.91 0.50
C GLY A 74 -5.41 10.47 1.37
N CYS A 75 -4.15 10.25 1.00
CA CYS A 75 -3.01 10.70 1.79
C CYS A 75 -2.35 11.96 1.22
N TYR A 76 -2.24 12.06 -0.10
CA TYR A 76 -1.56 13.17 -0.79
C TYR A 76 -2.48 13.89 -1.78
N GLY A 77 -3.17 13.14 -2.61
CA GLY A 77 -4.12 13.67 -3.59
C GLY A 77 -5.49 13.93 -2.99
N SER A 78 -6.39 14.40 -3.82
CA SER A 78 -7.77 14.69 -3.44
C SER A 78 -8.71 13.49 -3.58
N ILE A 79 -8.16 12.32 -3.95
CA ILE A 79 -8.95 11.12 -4.19
C ILE A 79 -9.16 10.38 -2.87
N LEU A 80 -10.40 10.29 -2.45
CA LEU A 80 -10.78 9.49 -1.28
C LEU A 80 -10.96 8.00 -1.65
N PRO A 81 -10.71 7.09 -0.70
CA PRO A 81 -11.02 5.69 -0.88
C PRO A 81 -12.52 5.51 -1.21
N SER A 82 -12.80 4.75 -2.25
CA SER A 82 -14.16 4.40 -2.67
C SER A 82 -14.23 2.92 -3.03
N VAL A 83 -15.46 2.40 -3.12
CA VAL A 83 -15.71 1.03 -3.59
C VAL A 83 -15.16 0.85 -5.00
N GLU A 84 -15.30 1.85 -5.84
CA GLU A 84 -14.91 1.83 -7.24
C GLU A 84 -13.39 1.74 -7.39
N ASN A 85 -12.64 2.67 -6.75
CA ASN A 85 -11.19 2.71 -6.89
C ASN A 85 -10.49 1.53 -6.19
N THR A 86 -11.01 1.03 -5.08
CA THR A 86 -10.46 -0.17 -4.42
C THR A 86 -10.81 -1.45 -5.17
N ARG A 87 -11.96 -1.53 -5.87
CA ARG A 87 -12.35 -2.67 -6.71
C ARG A 87 -11.38 -2.90 -7.87
N VAL A 88 -10.77 -1.84 -8.38
CA VAL A 88 -9.74 -1.95 -9.44
C VAL A 88 -8.66 -2.96 -9.07
N LEU A 89 -8.22 -3.00 -7.80
CA LEU A 89 -7.21 -3.99 -7.37
C LEU A 89 -7.69 -5.44 -7.51
N VAL A 90 -8.97 -5.69 -7.23
CA VAL A 90 -9.57 -7.03 -7.36
C VAL A 90 -9.58 -7.46 -8.81
N GLU A 91 -10.01 -6.57 -9.70
CA GLU A 91 -10.06 -6.82 -11.14
C GLU A 91 -8.68 -7.07 -11.75
N LEU A 92 -7.69 -6.26 -11.34
CA LEU A 92 -6.31 -6.39 -11.80
C LEU A 92 -5.65 -7.67 -11.28
N ARG A 93 -5.87 -8.05 -10.02
CA ARG A 93 -5.43 -9.36 -9.49
C ARG A 93 -5.96 -10.51 -10.32
N ASP A 94 -7.27 -10.52 -10.57
CA ASP A 94 -7.92 -11.60 -11.30
C ASP A 94 -7.42 -11.66 -12.76
N PHE A 95 -7.17 -10.51 -13.34
CA PHE A 95 -6.55 -10.41 -14.65
C PHE A 95 -5.13 -10.98 -14.68
N LEU A 96 -4.26 -10.54 -13.76
CA LEU A 96 -2.86 -11.00 -13.71
C LEU A 96 -2.75 -12.50 -13.39
N ASN A 97 -3.56 -13.00 -12.47
CA ASN A 97 -3.60 -14.42 -12.12
C ASN A 97 -4.00 -15.26 -13.33
N ARG A 98 -5.02 -14.85 -14.10
CA ARG A 98 -5.46 -15.58 -15.30
C ARG A 98 -4.45 -15.50 -16.45
N LYS A 99 -3.86 -14.32 -16.68
CA LYS A 99 -3.00 -14.10 -17.87
C LYS A 99 -1.59 -14.64 -17.68
N TYR A 100 -1.02 -14.49 -16.50
CA TYR A 100 0.38 -14.77 -16.22
C TYR A 100 0.61 -15.92 -15.23
N GLY A 101 -0.46 -16.48 -14.66
CA GLY A 101 -0.35 -17.57 -13.68
C GLY A 101 0.20 -17.13 -12.32
N PHE A 102 0.14 -15.85 -12.00
CA PHE A 102 0.50 -15.38 -10.65
C PHE A 102 -0.47 -15.92 -9.59
N HIS A 103 0.01 -16.00 -8.36
CA HIS A 103 -0.78 -16.37 -7.19
C HIS A 103 -0.91 -15.19 -6.23
N ILE A 104 -1.43 -14.07 -6.74
CA ILE A 104 -1.63 -12.85 -5.96
C ILE A 104 -2.73 -13.09 -4.93
N LYS A 105 -2.35 -13.09 -3.65
CA LYS A 105 -3.25 -13.34 -2.52
C LYS A 105 -3.54 -12.10 -1.69
N THR A 106 -2.58 -11.15 -1.66
CA THR A 106 -2.68 -9.94 -0.84
C THR A 106 -3.16 -8.78 -1.69
N LEU A 107 -4.29 -8.18 -1.27
CA LEU A 107 -4.76 -6.92 -1.84
C LEU A 107 -4.77 -5.85 -0.76
N SER A 108 -3.80 -4.94 -0.86
CA SER A 108 -3.58 -3.86 0.11
C SER A 108 -4.36 -2.61 -0.31
N GLY A 109 -5.51 -2.41 0.31
CA GLY A 109 -6.48 -1.37 -0.03
C GLY A 109 -6.13 0.05 0.45
N GLY A 110 -4.94 0.26 0.99
CA GLY A 110 -4.48 1.60 1.35
C GLY A 110 -4.16 1.78 2.84
N SER A 111 -4.33 3.00 3.29
CA SER A 111 -3.97 3.57 4.58
C SER A 111 -5.18 3.64 5.56
N PRO A 112 -5.06 4.30 6.71
CA PRO A 112 -6.20 4.52 7.64
C PRO A 112 -7.43 5.12 6.99
N CYS A 113 -7.25 5.89 5.91
CA CYS A 113 -8.35 6.49 5.15
C CYS A 113 -9.39 5.47 4.64
N THR A 114 -8.93 4.23 4.41
CA THR A 114 -9.80 3.14 3.92
C THR A 114 -10.59 2.45 5.04
N LEU A 115 -10.26 2.71 6.31
CA LEU A 115 -10.96 2.13 7.45
C LEU A 115 -12.46 2.42 7.43
N LYS A 116 -12.86 3.61 6.97
CA LYS A 116 -14.27 3.96 6.86
C LYS A 116 -15.05 3.00 5.97
N LEU A 117 -14.50 2.59 4.82
CA LEU A 117 -15.14 1.59 3.96
C LEU A 117 -15.25 0.22 4.65
N LEU A 118 -14.25 -0.15 5.45
CA LEU A 118 -14.28 -1.39 6.22
C LEU A 118 -15.36 -1.36 7.30
N GLU A 119 -15.44 -0.29 8.09
CA GLU A 119 -16.41 -0.08 9.15
C GLU A 119 -17.85 -0.06 8.63
N GLU A 120 -18.05 0.52 7.45
CA GLU A 120 -19.36 0.56 6.76
C GLU A 120 -19.72 -0.77 6.07
N GLY A 121 -18.84 -1.76 6.10
CA GLY A 121 -19.04 -3.04 5.39
C GLY A 121 -19.06 -2.91 3.87
N ARG A 122 -18.46 -1.85 3.32
CA ARG A 122 -18.45 -1.50 1.89
C ARG A 122 -17.13 -1.82 1.19
N LEU A 123 -16.14 -2.28 1.94
CA LEU A 123 -14.85 -2.66 1.35
C LEU A 123 -15.05 -3.84 0.39
N PRO A 124 -14.59 -3.76 -0.88
CA PRO A 124 -14.76 -4.84 -1.84
C PRO A 124 -14.20 -6.18 -1.34
N ALA A 125 -14.96 -7.24 -1.54
CA ALA A 125 -14.51 -8.59 -1.23
C ALA A 125 -13.21 -8.90 -1.99
N GLY A 126 -12.20 -9.38 -1.25
CA GLY A 126 -10.86 -9.63 -1.77
C GLY A 126 -9.81 -8.63 -1.29
N ILE A 127 -10.18 -7.41 -0.89
CA ILE A 127 -9.28 -6.53 -0.15
C ILE A 127 -9.11 -7.13 1.26
N ASN A 128 -7.90 -7.51 1.61
CA ASN A 128 -7.61 -8.26 2.84
C ASN A 128 -6.42 -7.71 3.64
N HIS A 129 -5.90 -6.57 3.25
CA HIS A 129 -4.78 -5.92 3.91
C HIS A 129 -4.94 -4.40 3.89
N LEU A 130 -4.71 -3.75 5.02
CA LEU A 130 -4.60 -2.29 5.17
C LEU A 130 -3.30 -1.94 5.90
N ARG A 131 -2.73 -0.78 5.60
CA ARG A 131 -1.53 -0.28 6.24
C ARG A 131 -1.91 0.85 7.19
N VAL A 132 -2.11 0.50 8.46
CA VAL A 132 -2.59 1.43 9.48
C VAL A 132 -1.39 1.87 10.35
N GLY A 133 -1.00 3.14 10.25
CA GLY A 133 0.02 3.75 11.08
C GLY A 133 -0.59 4.76 12.04
N GLU A 134 -0.97 5.88 11.50
CA GLU A 134 -1.54 7.02 12.20
C GLU A 134 -2.78 6.68 13.02
N GLY A 135 -3.73 5.95 12.44
CA GLY A 135 -4.90 5.50 13.16
C GLY A 135 -4.58 4.65 14.39
N LEU A 136 -3.51 3.84 14.32
CA LEU A 136 -3.08 3.03 15.46
C LEU A 136 -2.36 3.87 16.53
N LEU A 137 -1.56 4.87 16.11
CA LEU A 137 -0.71 5.64 17.01
C LEU A 137 -1.45 6.81 17.67
N TYR A 138 -2.36 7.45 16.93
CA TYR A 138 -3.06 8.65 17.40
C TYR A 138 -4.57 8.45 17.56
N GLY A 139 -5.10 7.30 17.16
CA GLY A 139 -6.53 7.04 17.21
C GLY A 139 -7.33 7.90 16.23
N GLU A 140 -6.69 8.37 15.16
CA GLU A 140 -7.28 9.30 14.20
C GLU A 140 -7.27 8.78 12.77
N ASP A 141 -8.31 9.13 12.04
CA ASP A 141 -8.36 9.11 10.58
C ASP A 141 -8.34 10.56 10.12
N THR A 142 -7.15 11.04 9.73
CA THR A 142 -6.94 12.44 9.33
C THR A 142 -7.66 12.80 8.04
N THR A 143 -7.92 11.85 7.15
CA THR A 143 -8.69 12.10 5.93
C THR A 143 -10.15 12.40 6.24
N GLY A 144 -10.74 11.66 7.17
CA GLY A 144 -12.09 11.88 7.66
C GLY A 144 -12.16 12.93 8.76
N MET A 145 -11.01 13.45 9.25
CA MET A 145 -10.91 14.34 10.40
C MET A 145 -11.74 13.83 11.59
N ARG A 146 -11.61 12.54 11.89
CA ARG A 146 -12.40 11.87 12.93
C ARG A 146 -11.52 11.02 13.83
N PHE A 147 -11.95 10.85 15.05
CA PHE A 147 -11.39 9.85 15.96
C PHE A 147 -11.95 8.47 15.66
N LEU A 148 -11.10 7.46 15.81
CA LEU A 148 -11.49 6.07 15.67
C LEU A 148 -12.05 5.56 16.99
N GLU A 149 -13.24 5.00 16.97
CA GLU A 149 -13.90 4.49 18.17
C GLU A 149 -13.10 3.32 18.77
N GLY A 150 -12.87 3.39 20.08
CA GLY A 150 -12.12 2.36 20.82
C GLY A 150 -10.59 2.49 20.75
N TYR A 151 -10.07 3.53 20.10
CA TYR A 151 -8.64 3.80 20.04
C TYR A 151 -8.23 4.87 21.06
N HIS A 152 -6.99 4.77 21.54
CA HIS A 152 -6.40 5.78 22.41
C HIS A 152 -5.89 6.96 21.59
N THR A 153 -6.19 8.18 22.06
CA THR A 153 -5.72 9.44 21.44
C THR A 153 -4.57 10.09 22.20
N ASP A 154 -4.17 9.48 23.31
CA ASP A 154 -3.18 9.98 24.25
C ASP A 154 -1.95 9.06 24.42
N ALA A 155 -1.75 8.13 23.46
CA ALA A 155 -0.61 7.20 23.48
C ALA A 155 0.75 7.92 23.34
N PHE A 156 0.76 9.13 22.76
CA PHE A 156 1.95 9.95 22.56
C PHE A 156 1.77 11.35 23.12
N HIS A 157 2.81 11.82 23.81
CA HIS A 157 2.89 13.19 24.32
C HIS A 157 4.09 13.90 23.69
N PHE A 158 3.83 14.98 22.98
CA PHE A 158 4.90 15.88 22.52
C PHE A 158 5.21 16.91 23.60
N LYS A 159 6.49 17.03 23.98
CA LYS A 159 6.98 18.03 24.93
C LYS A 159 8.00 18.92 24.28
N ALA A 160 7.82 20.23 24.38
CA ALA A 160 8.77 21.23 23.90
C ALA A 160 8.91 22.35 24.92
N GLN A 161 10.13 22.91 25.02
CA GLN A 161 10.40 24.08 25.84
C GLN A 161 10.10 25.34 25.01
N VAL A 162 9.43 26.31 25.64
CA VAL A 162 9.28 27.66 25.04
C VAL A 162 10.63 28.35 25.10
N VAL A 163 11.20 28.64 23.92
CA VAL A 163 12.52 29.30 23.81
C VAL A 163 12.42 30.78 23.57
N GLU A 164 11.30 31.31 23.14
CA GLU A 164 11.04 32.73 22.99
C GLU A 164 9.56 33.05 23.17
N LEU A 165 9.26 34.08 23.96
CA LEU A 165 7.92 34.62 24.15
C LEU A 165 8.02 36.15 24.17
N ARG A 166 7.34 36.82 23.22
CA ARG A 166 7.29 38.30 23.16
C ARG A 166 5.86 38.80 23.07
N ARG A 167 5.63 39.94 23.72
CA ARG A 167 4.39 40.72 23.58
C ARG A 167 4.54 41.61 22.33
N LYS A 168 3.58 41.61 21.45
CA LYS A 168 3.48 42.54 20.32
C LYS A 168 2.60 43.70 20.68
#